data_b465455be5abd1300f90231ff9ed0491
#
_entry.id   b465455be5abd1300f90231ff9ed0491
#
_cell.length_a   1.000
_cell.length_b   1.000
_cell.length_c   1.000
_cell.angle_alpha   90.00
_cell.angle_beta   90.00
_cell.angle_gamma   90.00
#
_symmetry.space_group_name_H-M   'P 1'
#
loop_
_entity.id
_entity.type
_entity.pdbx_description
1 polymer ?
#
loop_
_entity_poly.entity_id
_entity_poly.type
_entity_poly.pdbx_seq_one_letter_code
_entity_poly.pdbx_strand_id
1 'polypeptide(L)'
;MAEQLTKPKRPPQKRTGLTDTGAKKAADKSARTRAREFAMQALYQHLVGRNALDAIDTFTRDLVGFHKADAVHYDALLHGCIADARTLDAALTPLLDRPMAEISPIEHSVLWIGAYEFKNCLDVPYRVVINECIELAKAFGGTDGHKYVNGVLHKMAPSMRAAEVDADNAR
;
A
#
# COMPACT_ATOMS: atom_id res chain seq x y z
N MET A 1 -68.50 23.48 22.18
CA MET A 1 -67.31 24.33 22.04
C MET A 1 -66.09 23.49 22.44
N ALA A 2 -65.34 23.04 21.47
CA ALA A 2 -64.14 22.22 21.70
C ALA A 2 -62.94 23.14 21.69
N GLU A 3 -62.27 23.22 22.86
CA GLU A 3 -61.08 23.98 23.08
C GLU A 3 -59.88 23.21 22.51
N GLN A 4 -59.26 23.75 21.43
CA GLN A 4 -58.09 23.15 20.82
C GLN A 4 -56.84 23.47 21.68
N LEU A 5 -56.33 22.48 22.38
CA LEU A 5 -55.00 22.54 23.01
C LEU A 5 -53.91 22.57 21.93
N THR A 6 -53.32 23.72 21.75
CA THR A 6 -52.12 23.88 20.94
C THR A 6 -50.90 23.28 21.72
N LYS A 7 -50.29 22.23 21.13
CA LYS A 7 -49.04 21.67 21.62
C LYS A 7 -47.89 22.67 21.46
N PRO A 8 -47.01 22.84 22.45
CA PRO A 8 -45.89 23.75 22.32
C PRO A 8 -44.86 23.20 21.33
N LYS A 9 -44.42 24.07 20.42
CA LYS A 9 -43.34 23.79 19.47
C LYS A 9 -42.04 23.58 20.23
N ARG A 10 -41.40 22.42 20.04
CA ARG A 10 -40.02 22.16 20.52
C ARG A 10 -39.06 23.14 19.84
N PRO A 11 -38.12 23.73 20.59
CA PRO A 11 -37.09 24.57 19.99
C PRO A 11 -36.15 23.69 19.15
N PRO A 12 -35.53 24.24 18.06
CA PRO A 12 -34.63 23.50 17.22
C PRO A 12 -33.37 23.12 18.04
N GLN A 13 -33.13 21.82 18.18
CA GLN A 13 -31.88 21.33 18.73
C GLN A 13 -30.78 21.71 17.73
N LYS A 14 -29.85 22.56 18.17
CA LYS A 14 -28.59 22.79 17.49
C LYS A 14 -27.88 21.45 17.42
N ARG A 15 -27.79 20.88 16.21
CA ARG A 15 -26.86 19.80 15.92
C ARG A 15 -25.45 20.38 16.12
N THR A 16 -24.83 20.05 17.23
CA THR A 16 -23.40 20.22 17.38
C THR A 16 -22.74 19.32 16.35
N GLY A 17 -22.13 19.95 15.35
CA GLY A 17 -21.34 19.24 14.36
C GLY A 17 -20.18 18.53 15.05
N LEU A 18 -20.36 17.25 15.35
CA LEU A 18 -19.21 16.37 15.49
C LEU A 18 -18.54 16.31 14.11
N THR A 19 -17.37 16.88 14.05
CA THR A 19 -16.55 16.93 12.87
C THR A 19 -16.28 15.53 12.37
N ASP A 20 -16.87 15.19 11.25
CA ASP A 20 -16.79 13.93 10.51
C ASP A 20 -15.41 13.74 9.83
N THR A 21 -14.35 14.32 10.40
CA THR A 21 -13.01 14.30 9.82
C THR A 21 -12.25 13.00 10.04
N GLY A 22 -12.63 12.21 11.06
CA GLY A 22 -11.99 10.93 11.35
C GLY A 22 -12.52 9.77 10.50
N ALA A 23 -13.83 9.73 10.29
CA ALA A 23 -14.47 8.69 9.49
C ALA A 23 -14.18 8.85 7.98
N LYS A 24 -14.06 10.08 7.48
CA LYS A 24 -13.68 10.35 6.09
C LYS A 24 -12.26 9.90 5.76
N LYS A 25 -11.31 10.02 6.68
CA LYS A 25 -9.93 9.55 6.49
C LYS A 25 -9.82 8.03 6.38
N ALA A 26 -10.65 7.28 7.10
CA ALA A 26 -10.67 5.81 7.02
C ALA A 26 -11.41 5.32 5.75
N ALA A 27 -12.37 6.09 5.22
CA ALA A 27 -13.13 5.75 4.01
C ALA A 27 -12.38 6.07 2.71
N ASP A 28 -11.32 6.88 2.75
CA ASP A 28 -10.69 7.48 1.58
C ASP A 28 -9.33 6.85 1.23
N LYS A 29 -9.18 5.56 1.52
CA LYS A 29 -8.06 4.76 1.03
C LYS A 29 -8.14 4.73 -0.49
N SER A 30 -7.11 5.25 -1.18
CA SER A 30 -7.11 5.32 -2.64
C SER A 30 -7.22 3.94 -3.27
N ALA A 31 -7.74 3.87 -4.48
CA ALA A 31 -7.84 2.63 -5.23
C ALA A 31 -6.47 1.99 -5.47
N ARG A 32 -5.42 2.80 -5.64
CA ARG A 32 -4.03 2.32 -5.76
C ARG A 32 -3.46 1.80 -4.45
N THR A 33 -3.78 2.42 -3.33
CA THR A 33 -3.40 1.90 -2.00
C THR A 33 -4.00 0.52 -1.78
N ARG A 34 -5.27 0.32 -2.12
CA ARG A 34 -5.93 -0.99 -2.07
C ARG A 34 -5.28 -2.01 -3.02
N ALA A 35 -4.93 -1.59 -4.22
CA ALA A 35 -4.24 -2.43 -5.19
C ALA A 35 -2.90 -2.95 -4.63
N ARG A 36 -2.13 -2.09 -3.95
CA ARG A 36 -0.88 -2.49 -3.30
C ARG A 36 -1.11 -3.48 -2.16
N GLU A 37 -2.15 -3.30 -1.37
CA GLU A 37 -2.49 -4.23 -0.28
C GLU A 37 -2.84 -5.62 -0.82
N PHE A 38 -3.66 -5.70 -1.85
CA PHE A 38 -4.02 -6.98 -2.48
C PHE A 38 -2.83 -7.62 -3.19
N ALA A 39 -2.03 -6.84 -3.90
CA ALA A 39 -0.81 -7.32 -4.54
C ALA A 39 0.19 -7.88 -3.52
N MET A 40 0.38 -7.19 -2.39
CA MET A 40 1.25 -7.67 -1.32
C MET A 40 0.79 -9.01 -0.76
N GLN A 41 -0.51 -9.18 -0.52
CA GLN A 41 -1.07 -10.44 -0.05
C GLN A 41 -0.88 -11.57 -1.06
N ALA A 42 -1.07 -11.29 -2.36
CA ALA A 42 -0.85 -12.25 -3.43
C ALA A 42 0.63 -12.63 -3.56
N LEU A 43 1.53 -11.66 -3.50
CA LEU A 43 2.98 -11.88 -3.54
C LEU A 43 3.47 -12.67 -2.33
N TYR A 44 2.91 -12.41 -1.15
CA TYR A 44 3.17 -13.20 0.04
C TYR A 44 2.82 -14.69 -0.18
N GLN A 45 1.65 -14.98 -0.73
CA GLN A 45 1.26 -16.36 -1.05
C GLN A 45 2.20 -17.01 -2.06
N HIS A 46 2.67 -16.25 -3.05
CA HIS A 46 3.65 -16.72 -4.02
C HIS A 46 4.99 -17.08 -3.36
N LEU A 47 5.45 -16.28 -2.41
CA LEU A 47 6.73 -16.51 -1.73
C LEU A 47 6.70 -17.66 -0.73
N VAL A 48 5.60 -17.84 0.00
CA VAL A 48 5.50 -18.85 1.07
C VAL A 48 4.85 -20.15 0.63
N GLY A 49 4.04 -20.11 -0.41
CA GLY A 49 3.27 -21.24 -0.90
C GLY A 49 3.81 -21.79 -2.22
N ARG A 50 3.19 -22.90 -2.64
CA ARG A 50 3.45 -23.52 -3.95
C ARG A 50 2.25 -23.43 -4.88
N ASN A 51 1.34 -22.50 -4.59
CA ASN A 51 0.15 -22.30 -5.39
C ASN A 51 0.51 -21.68 -6.73
N ALA A 52 -0.18 -22.11 -7.78
CA ALA A 52 -0.04 -21.50 -9.10
C ALA A 52 -0.52 -20.05 -9.08
N LEU A 53 0.11 -19.22 -9.90
CA LEU A 53 -0.22 -17.77 -9.99
C LEU A 53 -1.72 -17.56 -10.28
N ASP A 54 -2.30 -18.36 -11.17
CA ASP A 54 -3.73 -18.25 -11.52
C ASP A 54 -4.64 -18.50 -10.31
N ALA A 55 -4.29 -19.48 -9.47
CA ALA A 55 -5.04 -19.77 -8.24
C ALA A 55 -4.92 -18.63 -7.22
N ILE A 56 -3.73 -18.06 -7.07
CA ILE A 56 -3.48 -16.91 -6.19
C ILE A 56 -4.28 -15.69 -6.67
N ASP A 57 -4.26 -15.42 -7.95
CA ASP A 57 -4.98 -14.27 -8.54
C ASP A 57 -6.50 -14.45 -8.40
N THR A 58 -7.04 -15.62 -8.71
CA THR A 58 -8.47 -15.91 -8.54
C THR A 58 -8.91 -15.73 -7.08
N PHE A 59 -8.15 -16.28 -6.15
CA PHE A 59 -8.43 -16.15 -4.71
C PHE A 59 -8.42 -14.68 -4.28
N THR A 60 -7.41 -13.92 -4.70
CA THR A 60 -7.25 -12.51 -4.30
C THR A 60 -8.38 -11.65 -4.83
N ARG A 61 -8.82 -11.87 -6.07
CA ARG A 61 -9.93 -11.11 -6.69
C ARG A 61 -11.28 -11.35 -5.98
N ASP A 62 -11.43 -12.48 -5.30
CA ASP A 62 -12.63 -12.81 -4.53
C ASP A 62 -12.63 -12.24 -3.11
N LEU A 63 -11.52 -11.63 -2.67
CA LEU A 63 -11.44 -11.00 -1.35
C LEU A 63 -12.35 -9.79 -1.24
N VAL A 64 -12.90 -9.62 -0.03
CA VAL A 64 -13.77 -8.50 0.29
C VAL A 64 -13.05 -7.16 0.01
N GLY A 65 -13.69 -6.30 -0.76
CA GLY A 65 -13.18 -4.98 -1.09
C GLY A 65 -12.29 -4.92 -2.33
N PHE A 66 -11.98 -6.04 -2.98
CA PHE A 66 -11.15 -6.02 -4.19
C PHE A 66 -11.73 -5.12 -5.29
N HIS A 67 -13.06 -5.07 -5.44
CA HIS A 67 -13.74 -4.22 -6.41
C HIS A 67 -13.46 -2.71 -6.24
N LYS A 68 -12.97 -2.28 -5.08
CA LYS A 68 -12.56 -0.90 -4.80
C LYS A 68 -11.10 -0.62 -5.16
N ALA A 69 -10.35 -1.64 -5.50
CA ALA A 69 -8.95 -1.50 -5.89
C ALA A 69 -8.81 -1.10 -7.36
N ASP A 70 -7.69 -0.44 -7.69
CA ASP A 70 -7.25 -0.27 -9.06
C ASP A 70 -6.73 -1.62 -9.60
N ALA A 71 -7.58 -2.34 -10.34
CA ALA A 71 -7.27 -3.68 -10.83
C ALA A 71 -6.09 -3.67 -11.81
N VAL A 72 -5.93 -2.62 -12.60
CA VAL A 72 -4.81 -2.48 -13.55
C VAL A 72 -3.50 -2.36 -12.79
N HIS A 73 -3.46 -1.56 -11.73
CA HIS A 73 -2.27 -1.41 -10.90
C HIS A 73 -1.95 -2.69 -10.11
N TYR A 74 -2.97 -3.35 -9.57
CA TYR A 74 -2.83 -4.66 -8.94
C TYR A 74 -2.21 -5.70 -9.88
N ASP A 75 -2.73 -5.81 -11.11
CA ASP A 75 -2.19 -6.73 -12.12
C ASP A 75 -0.73 -6.40 -12.46
N ALA A 76 -0.41 -5.14 -12.65
CA ALA A 76 0.95 -4.70 -12.94
C ALA A 76 1.91 -5.09 -11.81
N LEU A 77 1.53 -4.88 -10.56
CA LEU A 77 2.36 -5.22 -9.40
C LEU A 77 2.53 -6.74 -9.25
N LEU A 78 1.45 -7.50 -9.31
CA LEU A 78 1.51 -8.95 -9.12
C LEU A 78 2.34 -9.61 -10.22
N HIS A 79 1.95 -9.42 -11.46
CA HIS A 79 2.61 -10.05 -12.61
C HIS A 79 4.00 -9.47 -12.86
N GLY A 80 4.17 -8.17 -12.69
CA GLY A 80 5.44 -7.49 -12.88
C GLY A 80 6.49 -7.90 -11.86
N CYS A 81 6.15 -7.96 -10.59
CA CYS A 81 7.07 -8.40 -9.54
C CYS A 81 7.50 -9.86 -9.72
N ILE A 82 6.57 -10.75 -10.07
CA ILE A 82 6.90 -12.17 -10.28
C ILE A 82 7.78 -12.33 -11.54
N ALA A 83 7.45 -11.65 -12.64
CA ALA A 83 8.24 -11.71 -13.86
C ALA A 83 9.66 -11.16 -13.67
N ASP A 84 9.80 -10.08 -12.90
CA ASP A 84 11.07 -9.38 -12.66
C ASP A 84 11.76 -9.83 -11.35
N ALA A 85 11.30 -10.88 -10.69
CA ALA A 85 11.74 -11.28 -9.36
C ALA A 85 13.27 -11.34 -9.21
N ARG A 86 13.96 -11.95 -10.17
CA ARG A 86 15.43 -12.04 -10.16
C ARG A 86 16.10 -10.68 -10.27
N THR A 87 15.60 -9.82 -11.13
CA THR A 87 16.13 -8.47 -11.32
C THR A 87 15.88 -7.60 -10.09
N LEU A 88 14.69 -7.71 -9.50
CA LEU A 88 14.35 -6.98 -8.27
C LEU A 88 15.23 -7.46 -7.10
N ASP A 89 15.38 -8.76 -6.91
CA ASP A 89 16.23 -9.31 -5.85
C ASP A 89 17.71 -8.94 -6.05
N ALA A 90 18.20 -8.94 -7.27
CA ALA A 90 19.57 -8.51 -7.58
C ALA A 90 19.82 -7.04 -7.24
N ALA A 91 18.83 -6.18 -7.48
CA ALA A 91 18.91 -4.76 -7.13
C ALA A 91 18.78 -4.50 -5.63
N LEU A 92 17.98 -5.31 -4.93
CA LEU A 92 17.77 -5.18 -3.48
C LEU A 92 18.93 -5.74 -2.65
N THR A 93 19.50 -6.87 -3.06
CA THR A 93 20.52 -7.62 -2.27
C THR A 93 21.66 -6.76 -1.74
N PRO A 94 22.31 -5.88 -2.53
CA PRO A 94 23.39 -5.03 -2.03
C PRO A 94 22.96 -4.01 -0.96
N LEU A 95 21.67 -3.73 -0.87
CA LEU A 95 21.10 -2.73 0.04
C LEU A 95 20.63 -3.33 1.37
N LEU A 96 20.58 -4.65 1.45
CA LEU A 96 20.15 -5.36 2.65
C LEU A 96 21.31 -5.47 3.66
N ASP A 97 20.98 -5.47 4.95
CA ASP A 97 21.93 -5.72 6.03
C ASP A 97 22.07 -7.21 6.38
N ARG A 98 21.30 -8.07 5.70
CA ARG A 98 21.27 -9.52 5.89
C ARG A 98 20.95 -10.22 4.56
N PRO A 99 21.20 -11.55 4.47
CA PRO A 99 20.86 -12.31 3.27
C PRO A 99 19.35 -12.23 2.95
N MET A 100 18.99 -12.26 1.67
CA MET A 100 17.59 -12.24 1.23
C MET A 100 16.76 -13.38 1.87
N ALA A 101 17.36 -14.54 2.07
CA ALA A 101 16.71 -15.68 2.71
C ALA A 101 16.27 -15.43 4.17
N GLU A 102 16.85 -14.44 4.84
CA GLU A 102 16.52 -14.06 6.21
C GLU A 102 15.48 -12.92 6.29
N ILE A 103 15.10 -12.36 5.16
CA ILE A 103 14.04 -11.36 5.10
C ILE A 103 12.67 -12.04 5.22
N SER A 104 11.78 -11.49 6.02
CA SER A 104 10.42 -12.03 6.11
C SER A 104 9.71 -11.96 4.76
N PRO A 105 8.82 -12.92 4.44
CA PRO A 105 8.08 -12.88 3.18
C PRO A 105 7.21 -11.63 3.02
N ILE A 106 6.74 -11.04 4.11
CA ILE A 106 5.99 -9.77 4.06
C ILE A 106 6.90 -8.61 3.64
N GLU A 107 8.04 -8.45 4.30
CA GLU A 107 9.02 -7.42 3.95
C GLU A 107 9.55 -7.60 2.53
N HIS A 108 9.81 -8.84 2.12
CA HIS A 108 10.23 -9.17 0.76
C HIS A 108 9.19 -8.74 -0.28
N SER A 109 7.92 -9.06 -0.05
CA SER A 109 6.81 -8.65 -0.92
C SER A 109 6.70 -7.13 -1.02
N VAL A 110 6.80 -6.43 0.10
CA VAL A 110 6.74 -4.95 0.14
C VAL A 110 7.93 -4.34 -0.59
N LEU A 111 9.12 -4.87 -0.40
CA LEU A 111 10.34 -4.41 -1.10
C LEU A 111 10.24 -4.64 -2.61
N TRP A 112 9.65 -5.75 -3.06
CA TRP A 112 9.37 -5.97 -4.47
C TRP A 112 8.44 -4.89 -5.05
N ILE A 113 7.36 -4.57 -4.34
CA ILE A 113 6.43 -3.52 -4.77
C ILE A 113 7.15 -2.18 -4.89
N GLY A 114 7.92 -1.80 -3.88
CA GLY A 114 8.67 -0.54 -3.90
C GLY A 114 9.68 -0.47 -5.03
N ALA A 115 10.48 -1.50 -5.21
CA ALA A 115 11.49 -1.58 -6.28
C ALA A 115 10.83 -1.58 -7.67
N TYR A 116 9.73 -2.32 -7.84
CA TYR A 116 8.98 -2.34 -9.09
C TYR A 116 8.39 -0.97 -9.43
N GLU A 117 7.77 -0.29 -8.48
CA GLU A 117 7.21 1.04 -8.70
C GLU A 117 8.29 2.08 -8.97
N PHE A 118 9.45 2.00 -8.32
CA PHE A 118 10.58 2.87 -8.64
C PHE A 118 10.99 2.74 -10.10
N LYS A 119 11.04 1.52 -10.59
CA LYS A 119 11.49 1.22 -11.95
C LYS A 119 10.44 1.53 -13.02
N ASN A 120 9.18 1.19 -12.78
CA ASN A 120 8.15 1.11 -13.82
C ASN A 120 7.00 2.11 -13.65
N CYS A 121 6.81 2.71 -12.48
CA CYS A 121 5.71 3.63 -12.21
C CYS A 121 6.24 5.05 -11.98
N LEU A 122 6.81 5.64 -13.02
CA LEU A 122 7.48 6.95 -12.94
C LEU A 122 6.50 8.10 -12.68
N ASP A 123 5.20 7.89 -12.89
CA ASP A 123 4.13 8.81 -12.53
C ASP A 123 3.90 8.91 -11.02
N VAL A 124 4.36 7.92 -10.25
CA VAL A 124 4.27 7.93 -8.78
C VAL A 124 5.57 8.52 -8.21
N PRO A 125 5.52 9.64 -7.49
CA PRO A 125 6.71 10.20 -6.84
C PRO A 125 7.40 9.20 -5.91
N TYR A 126 8.73 9.20 -5.87
CA TYR A 126 9.48 8.21 -5.08
C TYR A 126 9.14 8.26 -3.59
N ARG A 127 8.86 9.43 -3.04
CA ARG A 127 8.44 9.58 -1.63
C ARG A 127 7.09 8.94 -1.36
N VAL A 128 6.17 8.99 -2.33
CA VAL A 128 4.87 8.32 -2.25
C VAL A 128 5.05 6.81 -2.26
N VAL A 129 5.92 6.29 -3.14
CA VAL A 129 6.25 4.86 -3.17
C VAL A 129 6.76 4.40 -1.80
N ILE A 130 7.72 5.12 -1.22
CA ILE A 130 8.28 4.79 0.10
C ILE A 130 7.19 4.82 1.18
N ASN A 131 6.38 5.87 1.23
CA ASN A 131 5.33 6.01 2.24
C ASN A 131 4.28 4.89 2.13
N GLU A 132 3.86 4.54 0.93
CA GLU A 132 2.92 3.42 0.71
C GLU A 132 3.52 2.08 1.17
N CYS A 133 4.79 1.84 0.89
CA CYS A 133 5.48 0.64 1.35
C CYS A 133 5.63 0.60 2.88
N ILE A 134 5.89 1.73 3.52
CA ILE A 134 5.91 1.84 4.98
C ILE A 134 4.55 1.48 5.57
N GLU A 135 3.47 1.99 5.01
CA GLU A 135 2.11 1.70 5.48
C GLU A 135 1.75 0.21 5.29
N LEU A 136 2.16 -0.42 4.17
CA LEU A 136 2.01 -1.86 3.97
C LEU A 136 2.75 -2.66 5.05
N ALA A 137 3.99 -2.31 5.32
CA ALA A 137 4.80 -2.98 6.32
C ALA A 137 4.22 -2.80 7.75
N LYS A 138 3.65 -1.65 8.06
CA LYS A 138 2.95 -1.42 9.33
C LYS A 138 1.68 -2.25 9.46
N ALA A 139 0.91 -2.37 8.38
CA ALA A 139 -0.37 -3.08 8.38
C ALA A 139 -0.20 -4.60 8.46
N PHE A 140 0.81 -5.16 7.82
CA PHE A 140 0.95 -6.60 7.64
C PHE A 140 2.21 -7.19 8.25
N GLY A 141 3.23 -6.40 8.52
CA GLY A 141 4.52 -6.85 9.03
C GLY A 141 4.64 -6.85 10.55
N GLY A 142 5.81 -7.23 11.03
CA GLY A 142 6.19 -7.17 12.43
C GLY A 142 6.48 -5.74 12.91
N THR A 143 6.78 -5.60 14.21
CA THR A 143 6.90 -4.32 14.90
C THR A 143 7.87 -3.33 14.23
N ASP A 144 9.02 -3.81 13.74
CA ASP A 144 10.08 -2.97 13.16
C ASP A 144 10.26 -3.14 11.65
N GLY A 145 9.43 -3.96 11.00
CA GLY A 145 9.52 -4.22 9.56
C GLY A 145 9.42 -2.96 8.71
N HIS A 146 8.58 -2.02 9.10
CA HIS A 146 8.43 -0.74 8.39
C HIS A 146 9.69 0.14 8.44
N LYS A 147 10.46 0.09 9.52
CA LYS A 147 11.74 0.81 9.63
C LYS A 147 12.78 0.22 8.69
N TYR A 148 12.81 -1.10 8.59
CA TYR A 148 13.70 -1.82 7.69
C TYR A 148 13.39 -1.51 6.22
N VAL A 149 12.12 -1.61 5.83
CA VAL A 149 11.64 -1.26 4.49
C VAL A 149 11.97 0.19 4.14
N ASN A 150 11.71 1.12 5.04
CA ASN A 150 12.05 2.53 4.87
C ASN A 150 13.55 2.72 4.59
N GLY A 151 14.41 2.10 5.38
CA GLY A 151 15.86 2.21 5.22
C GLY A 151 16.35 1.65 3.89
N VAL A 152 15.86 0.50 3.46
CA VAL A 152 16.24 -0.12 2.19
C VAL A 152 15.79 0.71 1.00
N LEU A 153 14.54 1.16 0.98
CA LEU A 153 14.01 1.94 -0.14
C LEU A 153 14.65 3.34 -0.25
N HIS A 154 14.98 3.96 0.87
CA HIS A 154 15.75 5.22 0.85
C HIS A 154 17.16 5.03 0.29
N LYS A 155 17.81 3.90 0.52
CA LYS A 155 19.10 3.57 -0.10
C LYS A 155 18.97 3.29 -1.61
N MET A 156 17.84 2.72 -2.03
CA MET A 156 17.57 2.40 -3.43
C MET A 156 17.23 3.64 -4.27
N ALA A 157 16.50 4.59 -3.71
CA ALA A 157 15.96 5.75 -4.42
C ALA A 157 17.02 6.55 -5.21
N PRO A 158 18.23 6.85 -4.69
CA PRO A 158 19.22 7.61 -5.45
C PRO A 158 19.65 6.95 -6.77
N SER A 159 19.66 5.62 -6.84
CA SER A 159 20.02 4.90 -8.06
C SER A 159 18.86 4.74 -9.03
N MET A 160 17.64 4.64 -8.53
CA MET A 160 16.44 4.37 -9.35
C MET A 160 15.69 5.66 -9.76
N ARG A 161 15.78 6.69 -8.95
CA ARG A 161 15.05 7.96 -9.07
C ARG A 161 15.97 9.17 -8.84
N ALA A 162 17.16 9.11 -9.43
CA ALA A 162 18.23 10.10 -9.24
C ALA A 162 17.75 11.55 -9.42
N ALA A 163 17.00 11.83 -10.50
CA ALA A 163 16.53 13.19 -10.79
C ALA A 163 15.58 13.74 -9.70
N GLU A 164 14.70 12.91 -9.16
CA GLU A 164 13.77 13.32 -8.09
C GLU A 164 14.53 13.55 -6.77
N VAL A 165 15.44 12.64 -6.43
CA VAL A 165 16.25 12.74 -5.20
C VAL A 165 17.15 13.96 -5.23
N ASP A 166 17.81 14.20 -6.37
CA ASP A 166 18.66 15.39 -6.55
C ASP A 166 17.86 16.68 -6.45
N ALA A 167 16.68 16.74 -7.03
CA ALA A 167 15.77 17.88 -6.95
C ALA A 167 15.34 18.17 -5.51
N ASP A 168 15.11 17.15 -4.71
CA ASP A 168 14.74 17.29 -3.30
C ASP A 168 15.93 17.75 -2.44
N ASN A 169 17.12 17.27 -2.72
CA ASN A 169 18.34 17.67 -2.01
C ASN A 169 18.79 19.09 -2.34
N ALA A 170 18.34 19.65 -3.47
CA ALA A 170 18.68 21.02 -3.90
C ALA A 170 17.76 22.10 -3.28
N ARG A 171 16.75 21.72 -2.51
CA ARG A 171 15.81 22.62 -1.81
C ARG A 171 16.23 22.88 -0.38
#